data_4bacc87a1e3bc6fd02f1631bed711264
#
_entry.id   4bacc87a1e3bc6fd02f1631bed711264
#
_cell.length_a   1.000
_cell.length_b   1.000
_cell.length_c   1.000
_cell.angle_alpha   90.00
_cell.angle_beta   90.00
_cell.angle_gamma   90.00
#
_symmetry.space_group_name_H-M   'P 1'
#
loop_
_entity.id
_entity.type
_entity.pdbx_description
1 polymer ?
#
loop_
_entity_poly.entity_id
_entity_poly.type
_entity_poly.pdbx_seq_one_letter_code
_entity_poly.pdbx_strand_id
1 'polypeptide(L)'
;MATTTNITTTYAGEKAMPYLQAALLTPTTIRNGGLTVKPNIKFKQVLKKVAMSDLIKDGTCDFTPTATIDITENTLEPKEFQVNYTLCKKDFRSDWDAISMGLSAHDNLPPDLASFIIAKTAAEVATANETIIWQGADAVEGEYNGFEALFAADATVIDVAGFAPVAATVQAEMRKMIAAVPASIYGKEDLKLYVSSSTYRAYISSLSLAGGGNGFEQRGANQGFSDLQFEGVDIFMCNGLSAGKMICAQTSNLYFGTGLMNDQNEVKVLDMSELDGSQNVRFIMR
;
A
#
# COMPACT_ATOMS: atom_id res chain seq x y z
N MET A 1 -7.64 -46.58 -19.51
CA MET A 1 -6.58 -45.64 -19.10
C MET A 1 -7.26 -44.30 -18.90
N ALA A 2 -7.41 -43.87 -17.66
CA ALA A 2 -7.94 -42.56 -17.37
C ALA A 2 -6.90 -41.51 -17.78
N THR A 3 -7.27 -40.62 -18.65
CA THR A 3 -6.44 -39.47 -18.99
C THR A 3 -6.46 -38.55 -17.79
N THR A 4 -5.43 -38.59 -16.99
CA THR A 4 -5.25 -37.69 -15.87
C THR A 4 -4.93 -36.32 -16.46
N THR A 5 -5.88 -35.40 -16.40
CA THR A 5 -5.63 -34.02 -16.80
C THR A 5 -4.88 -33.38 -15.64
N ASN A 6 -3.56 -33.29 -15.78
CA ASN A 6 -2.74 -32.53 -14.86
C ASN A 6 -3.21 -31.07 -14.90
N ILE A 7 -3.81 -30.60 -13.81
CA ILE A 7 -3.93 -29.16 -13.61
C ILE A 7 -2.60 -28.65 -13.04
N THR A 8 -1.58 -28.66 -13.82
CA THR A 8 -0.46 -27.77 -13.68
C THR A 8 -0.84 -26.49 -14.41
N THR A 9 -1.81 -25.78 -13.91
CA THR A 9 -2.07 -24.43 -14.38
C THR A 9 -1.01 -23.55 -13.77
N THR A 10 0.10 -23.45 -14.46
CA THR A 10 1.06 -22.39 -14.23
C THR A 10 0.43 -21.13 -14.81
N TYR A 11 -0.14 -20.29 -13.95
CA TYR A 11 -0.60 -18.96 -14.32
C TYR A 11 0.61 -18.03 -14.38
N ALA A 12 1.59 -18.38 -15.19
CA ALA A 12 2.74 -17.53 -15.49
C ALA A 12 2.42 -16.62 -16.67
N GLY A 13 2.96 -15.42 -16.70
CA GLY A 13 2.81 -14.49 -17.80
C GLY A 13 1.49 -13.73 -17.81
N GLU A 14 0.84 -13.67 -18.96
CA GLU A 14 -0.28 -12.78 -19.24
C GLU A 14 -1.51 -12.94 -18.34
N LYS A 15 -1.76 -14.14 -17.81
CA LYS A 15 -2.87 -14.43 -16.87
C LYS A 15 -2.51 -14.19 -15.39
N ALA A 16 -1.24 -14.27 -15.02
CA ALA A 16 -0.80 -13.94 -13.67
C ALA A 16 -0.69 -12.43 -13.46
N MET A 17 -0.31 -11.67 -14.49
CA MET A 17 -0.23 -10.21 -14.44
C MET A 17 -1.50 -9.51 -13.92
N PRO A 18 -2.72 -9.84 -14.36
CA PRO A 18 -3.91 -9.19 -13.85
C PRO A 18 -4.14 -9.40 -12.35
N TYR A 19 -3.79 -10.58 -11.82
CA TYR A 19 -4.00 -10.90 -10.40
C TYR A 19 -2.99 -10.18 -9.50
N LEU A 20 -1.75 -10.07 -9.91
CA LEU A 20 -0.73 -9.37 -9.15
C LEU A 20 -0.80 -7.85 -9.33
N GLN A 21 -1.16 -7.36 -10.50
CA GLN A 21 -1.55 -5.97 -10.65
C GLN A 21 -2.74 -5.63 -9.74
N ALA A 22 -3.72 -6.52 -9.62
CA ALA A 22 -4.81 -6.32 -8.66
C ALA A 22 -4.31 -6.28 -7.22
N ALA A 23 -3.37 -7.16 -6.82
CA ALA A 23 -2.80 -7.17 -5.47
C ALA A 23 -1.97 -5.91 -5.17
N LEU A 24 -1.22 -5.38 -6.12
CA LEU A 24 -0.42 -4.16 -5.97
C LEU A 24 -1.23 -2.86 -6.20
N LEU A 25 -2.26 -2.89 -7.03
CA LEU A 25 -3.06 -1.72 -7.38
C LEU A 25 -4.29 -1.54 -6.50
N THR A 26 -4.72 -2.56 -5.75
CA THR A 26 -5.88 -2.50 -4.84
C THR A 26 -5.62 -1.64 -3.59
N PRO A 27 -4.39 -1.52 -3.03
CA PRO A 27 -4.12 -0.59 -1.95
C PRO A 27 -4.50 0.84 -2.35
N THR A 28 -5.31 1.50 -1.56
CA THR A 28 -5.78 2.87 -1.83
C THR A 28 -4.61 3.83 -1.93
N THR A 29 -3.57 3.63 -1.15
CA THR A 29 -2.35 4.45 -1.13
C THR A 29 -1.61 4.43 -2.47
N ILE A 30 -1.38 3.26 -3.06
CA ILE A 30 -0.72 3.14 -4.37
C ILE A 30 -1.67 3.55 -5.49
N ARG A 31 -2.90 3.06 -5.47
CA ARG A 31 -3.89 3.28 -6.54
C ARG A 31 -4.19 4.75 -6.76
N ASN A 32 -4.32 5.52 -5.69
CA ASN A 32 -4.68 6.94 -5.75
C ASN A 32 -3.45 7.87 -5.80
N GLY A 33 -2.25 7.33 -6.04
CA GLY A 33 -1.04 8.15 -6.16
C GLY A 33 -0.63 8.83 -4.86
N GLY A 34 -0.81 8.15 -3.71
CA GLY A 34 -0.38 8.66 -2.41
C GLY A 34 1.11 8.59 -2.17
N LEU A 35 1.86 7.88 -3.02
CA LEU A 35 3.30 7.73 -2.91
C LEU A 35 3.96 7.51 -4.27
N THR A 36 5.28 7.67 -4.34
CA THR A 36 6.06 7.46 -5.54
C THR A 36 6.55 6.02 -5.61
N VAL A 37 6.06 5.27 -6.60
CA VAL A 37 6.49 3.89 -6.82
C VAL A 37 7.77 3.86 -7.64
N LYS A 38 8.79 3.15 -7.14
CA LYS A 38 10.05 2.85 -7.85
C LYS A 38 10.05 1.39 -8.30
N PRO A 39 9.78 1.10 -9.57
CA PRO A 39 9.80 -0.26 -10.10
C PRO A 39 11.22 -0.74 -10.40
N ASN A 40 11.36 -2.05 -10.61
CA ASN A 40 12.58 -2.70 -11.09
C ASN A 40 13.79 -2.63 -10.12
N ILE A 41 13.54 -2.66 -8.83
CA ILE A 41 14.61 -2.73 -7.83
C ILE A 41 14.97 -4.21 -7.60
N LYS A 42 16.12 -4.65 -8.12
CA LYS A 42 16.57 -6.06 -7.98
C LYS A 42 17.26 -6.36 -6.64
N PHE A 43 18.01 -5.39 -6.11
CA PHE A 43 18.75 -5.55 -4.85
C PHE A 43 18.49 -4.33 -3.95
N LYS A 44 19.43 -3.40 -3.96
CA LYS A 44 19.35 -2.16 -3.20
C LYS A 44 19.41 -0.98 -4.16
N GLN A 45 18.53 -0.03 -3.97
CA GLN A 45 18.59 1.24 -4.64
C GLN A 45 18.92 2.33 -3.63
N VAL A 46 19.98 3.08 -3.91
CA VAL A 46 20.38 4.21 -3.08
C VAL A 46 19.66 5.46 -3.57
N LEU A 47 18.92 6.11 -2.68
CA LEU A 47 18.31 7.42 -2.90
C LEU A 47 19.20 8.46 -2.25
N LYS A 48 19.71 9.40 -3.04
CA LYS A 48 20.60 10.48 -2.57
C LYS A 48 19.79 11.74 -2.34
N LYS A 49 19.96 12.35 -1.17
CA LYS A 49 19.46 13.67 -0.83
C LYS A 49 20.64 14.62 -0.81
N VAL A 50 20.54 15.69 -1.56
CA VAL A 50 21.53 16.77 -1.60
C VAL A 50 20.94 17.99 -0.89
N ALA A 51 21.62 18.46 0.14
CA ALA A 51 21.30 19.70 0.82
C ALA A 51 22.45 20.70 0.56
N MET A 52 22.10 21.95 0.33
CA MET A 52 23.04 23.01 0.13
C MET A 52 22.70 24.19 1.07
N SER A 53 23.69 24.72 1.74
CA SER A 53 23.55 25.89 2.60
C SER A 53 24.60 26.96 2.25
N ASP A 54 24.33 28.19 2.66
CA ASP A 54 25.26 29.32 2.58
C ASP A 54 25.79 29.66 1.15
N LEU A 55 24.89 29.51 0.15
CA LEU A 55 25.24 29.71 -1.27
C LEU A 55 25.56 31.12 -1.63
N ILE A 56 24.99 32.12 -0.95
CA ILE A 56 25.09 33.52 -1.28
C ILE A 56 25.96 34.24 -0.24
N LYS A 57 26.95 34.94 -0.67
CA LYS A 57 27.85 35.77 0.15
C LYS A 57 28.13 37.07 -0.56
N ASP A 58 28.52 38.11 0.19
CA ASP A 58 28.97 39.36 -0.38
C ASP A 58 30.20 39.17 -1.27
N GLY A 59 30.24 39.91 -2.38
CA GLY A 59 31.34 39.82 -3.34
C GLY A 59 32.66 40.24 -2.73
N THR A 60 33.68 39.39 -2.86
CA THR A 60 35.07 39.67 -2.47
C THR A 60 35.96 39.65 -3.72
N CYS A 61 37.11 40.30 -3.69
CA CYS A 61 38.03 40.27 -4.82
C CYS A 61 38.66 38.89 -5.04
N ASP A 62 38.75 38.09 -3.99
CA ASP A 62 39.35 36.75 -4.04
C ASP A 62 38.27 35.68 -4.08
N PHE A 63 38.59 34.54 -4.70
CA PHE A 63 37.75 33.35 -4.68
C PHE A 63 37.74 32.76 -3.27
N THR A 64 36.60 32.80 -2.62
CA THR A 64 36.33 32.09 -1.35
C THR A 64 35.14 31.17 -1.52
N PRO A 65 35.28 29.89 -1.20
CA PRO A 65 34.12 28.97 -1.25
C PRO A 65 33.04 29.44 -0.27
N THR A 66 31.79 29.40 -0.72
CA THR A 66 30.64 29.91 0.06
C THR A 66 29.65 28.85 0.45
N ALA A 67 29.62 27.71 -0.24
CA ALA A 67 28.60 26.70 -0.06
C ALA A 67 29.11 25.47 0.70
N THR A 68 28.29 24.92 1.57
CA THR A 68 28.40 23.55 2.08
C THR A 68 27.41 22.66 1.34
N ILE A 69 27.90 21.53 0.84
CA ILE A 69 27.09 20.53 0.14
C ILE A 69 27.11 19.27 0.98
N ASP A 70 25.94 18.93 1.52
CA ASP A 70 25.74 17.69 2.28
C ASP A 70 24.98 16.67 1.42
N ILE A 71 25.56 15.49 1.28
CA ILE A 71 24.94 14.37 0.57
C ILE A 71 24.63 13.27 1.58
N THR A 72 23.37 13.00 1.77
CA THR A 72 22.89 11.89 2.60
C THR A 72 22.24 10.82 1.74
N GLU A 73 22.29 9.57 2.19
CA GLU A 73 21.81 8.41 1.45
C GLU A 73 20.75 7.68 2.26
N ASN A 74 19.67 7.29 1.56
CA ASN A 74 18.68 6.33 2.05
C ASN A 74 18.62 5.15 1.09
N THR A 75 18.52 3.94 1.60
CA THR A 75 18.47 2.73 0.80
C THR A 75 17.08 2.13 0.76
N LEU A 76 16.60 1.82 -0.45
CA LEU A 76 15.45 0.95 -0.68
C LEU A 76 15.95 -0.47 -0.91
N GLU A 77 15.54 -1.38 -0.04
CA GLU A 77 15.88 -2.80 -0.10
C GLU A 77 14.59 -3.62 -0.22
N PRO A 78 14.34 -4.28 -1.37
CA PRO A 78 13.18 -5.13 -1.54
C PRO A 78 13.32 -6.40 -0.69
N LYS A 79 12.21 -6.88 -0.15
CA LYS A 79 12.09 -8.18 0.52
C LYS A 79 11.22 -9.11 -0.31
N GLU A 80 11.59 -10.38 -0.33
CA GLU A 80 10.79 -11.41 -0.99
C GLU A 80 9.75 -11.97 -0.02
N PHE A 81 8.51 -12.07 -0.50
CA PHE A 81 7.39 -12.65 0.23
C PHE A 81 6.85 -13.85 -0.51
N GLN A 82 6.27 -14.77 0.22
CA GLN A 82 5.61 -15.93 -0.35
C GLN A 82 4.27 -16.18 0.34
N VAL A 83 3.31 -16.63 -0.44
CA VAL A 83 2.02 -17.12 0.04
C VAL A 83 1.90 -18.58 -0.33
N ASN A 84 1.96 -19.46 0.65
CA ASN A 84 1.88 -20.91 0.46
C ASN A 84 0.73 -21.45 1.31
N TYR A 85 -0.24 -22.11 0.70
CA TYR A 85 -1.29 -22.81 1.43
C TYR A 85 -1.73 -24.06 0.70
N THR A 86 -2.33 -24.95 1.45
CA THR A 86 -2.82 -26.24 0.96
C THR A 86 -4.32 -26.35 1.25
N LEU A 87 -5.09 -26.74 0.25
CA LEU A 87 -6.51 -26.98 0.37
C LEU A 87 -6.80 -28.48 0.11
N CYS A 88 -7.70 -29.06 0.89
CA CYS A 88 -8.17 -30.43 0.65
C CYS A 88 -9.40 -30.39 -0.25
N LYS A 89 -9.36 -31.07 -1.39
CA LYS A 89 -10.50 -31.16 -2.33
C LYS A 89 -11.76 -31.70 -1.66
N LYS A 90 -11.61 -32.61 -0.69
CA LYS A 90 -12.73 -33.23 0.02
C LYS A 90 -13.58 -32.20 0.75
N ASP A 91 -12.98 -31.16 1.32
CA ASP A 91 -13.68 -30.17 2.15
C ASP A 91 -14.59 -29.26 1.31
N PHE A 92 -14.29 -29.12 0.02
CA PHE A 92 -15.04 -28.27 -0.90
C PHE A 92 -16.14 -29.01 -1.68
N ARG A 93 -16.20 -30.35 -1.58
CA ARG A 93 -17.20 -31.13 -2.31
C ARG A 93 -18.62 -30.92 -1.80
N SER A 94 -18.79 -30.55 -0.53
CA SER A 94 -20.09 -30.31 0.06
C SER A 94 -20.61 -28.90 -0.17
N ASP A 95 -19.71 -27.94 -0.29
CA ASP A 95 -20.07 -26.53 -0.21
C ASP A 95 -20.00 -25.79 -1.58
N TRP A 96 -19.18 -26.27 -2.50
CA TRP A 96 -18.99 -25.62 -3.79
C TRP A 96 -19.46 -26.53 -4.92
N ASP A 97 -20.68 -26.31 -5.36
CA ASP A 97 -21.27 -26.89 -6.56
C ASP A 97 -20.96 -28.39 -6.77
N ALA A 98 -21.53 -29.21 -5.92
CA ALA A 98 -21.39 -30.65 -5.98
C ALA A 98 -21.77 -31.27 -7.35
N ILE A 99 -22.46 -30.51 -8.20
CA ILE A 99 -22.84 -30.88 -9.56
C ILE A 99 -21.65 -30.76 -10.54
N SER A 100 -20.80 -29.75 -10.38
CA SER A 100 -19.67 -29.51 -11.29
C SER A 100 -18.38 -30.23 -10.89
N MET A 101 -18.24 -30.67 -9.65
CA MET A 101 -17.03 -31.35 -9.17
C MET A 101 -16.96 -32.85 -9.46
N GLY A 102 -18.02 -33.50 -9.93
CA GLY A 102 -18.04 -34.93 -10.09
C GLY A 102 -17.98 -35.73 -8.76
N LEU A 103 -18.14 -37.04 -8.84
CA LEU A 103 -18.16 -37.92 -7.64
C LEU A 103 -16.80 -38.54 -7.32
N SER A 104 -15.81 -38.42 -8.19
CA SER A 104 -14.50 -39.03 -8.02
C SER A 104 -13.54 -38.18 -7.19
N ALA A 105 -12.76 -38.84 -6.32
CA ALA A 105 -11.68 -38.21 -5.56
C ALA A 105 -10.55 -37.64 -6.45
N HIS A 106 -10.46 -38.14 -7.67
CA HIS A 106 -9.44 -37.79 -8.64
C HIS A 106 -9.93 -36.72 -9.65
N ASP A 107 -11.17 -36.26 -9.53
CA ASP A 107 -11.65 -35.20 -10.42
C ASP A 107 -10.92 -33.90 -10.15
N ASN A 108 -10.67 -33.17 -11.23
CA ASN A 108 -9.97 -31.90 -11.18
C ASN A 108 -10.77 -30.84 -10.44
N LEU A 109 -10.07 -29.92 -9.81
CA LEU A 109 -10.68 -28.74 -9.21
C LEU A 109 -11.36 -27.92 -10.31
N PRO A 110 -12.64 -27.51 -10.14
CA PRO A 110 -13.31 -26.67 -11.12
C PRO A 110 -12.49 -25.38 -11.39
N PRO A 111 -12.34 -24.97 -12.63
CA PRO A 111 -11.57 -23.74 -12.96
C PRO A 111 -12.14 -22.50 -12.29
N ASP A 112 -13.44 -22.44 -12.07
CA ASP A 112 -14.10 -21.33 -11.41
C ASP A 112 -13.72 -21.24 -9.91
N LEU A 113 -13.59 -22.38 -9.22
CA LEU A 113 -13.15 -22.41 -7.83
C LEU A 113 -11.68 -21.96 -7.71
N ALA A 114 -10.80 -22.43 -8.61
CA ALA A 114 -9.41 -22.00 -8.62
C ALA A 114 -9.30 -20.50 -8.85
N SER A 115 -10.03 -19.94 -9.80
CA SER A 115 -10.09 -18.52 -10.09
C SER A 115 -10.63 -17.72 -8.91
N PHE A 116 -11.67 -18.20 -8.24
CA PHE A 116 -12.22 -17.54 -7.05
C PHE A 116 -11.21 -17.50 -5.90
N ILE A 117 -10.53 -18.61 -5.62
CA ILE A 117 -9.55 -18.70 -4.54
C ILE A 117 -8.35 -17.76 -4.84
N ILE A 118 -7.86 -17.75 -6.07
CA ILE A 118 -6.78 -16.84 -6.49
C ILE A 118 -7.20 -15.38 -6.31
N ALA A 119 -8.41 -15.01 -6.76
CA ALA A 119 -8.93 -13.66 -6.62
C ALA A 119 -9.09 -13.26 -5.15
N LYS A 120 -9.58 -14.17 -4.30
CA LYS A 120 -9.71 -13.95 -2.85
C LYS A 120 -8.34 -13.76 -2.20
N THR A 121 -7.38 -14.62 -2.53
CA THR A 121 -6.00 -14.51 -2.02
C THR A 121 -5.35 -13.19 -2.44
N ALA A 122 -5.50 -12.80 -3.71
CA ALA A 122 -4.97 -11.53 -4.21
C ALA A 122 -5.59 -10.33 -3.45
N ALA A 123 -6.87 -10.35 -3.15
CA ALA A 123 -7.53 -9.31 -2.37
C ALA A 123 -7.01 -9.23 -0.92
N GLU A 124 -6.79 -10.37 -0.26
CA GLU A 124 -6.23 -10.41 1.09
C GLU A 124 -4.77 -9.93 1.11
N VAL A 125 -3.95 -10.34 0.14
CA VAL A 125 -2.56 -9.85 -0.02
C VAL A 125 -2.54 -8.34 -0.25
N ALA A 126 -3.45 -7.82 -1.06
CA ALA A 126 -3.57 -6.40 -1.32
C ALA A 126 -3.93 -5.60 -0.05
N THR A 127 -4.85 -6.12 0.75
CA THR A 127 -5.25 -5.52 2.03
C THR A 127 -4.12 -5.57 3.05
N ALA A 128 -3.43 -6.71 3.16
CA ALA A 128 -2.27 -6.86 4.03
C ALA A 128 -1.14 -5.89 3.63
N ASN A 129 -0.85 -5.78 2.33
CA ASN A 129 0.18 -4.88 1.84
C ASN A 129 -0.13 -3.40 2.12
N GLU A 130 -1.40 -2.98 1.98
CA GLU A 130 -1.82 -1.62 2.37
C GLU A 130 -1.54 -1.33 3.85
N THR A 131 -1.79 -2.31 4.71
CA THR A 131 -1.51 -2.19 6.15
C THR A 131 0.00 -2.15 6.42
N ILE A 132 0.78 -3.03 5.77
CA ILE A 132 2.23 -3.12 5.94
C ILE A 132 2.94 -1.85 5.45
N ILE A 133 2.48 -1.22 4.37
CA ILE A 133 3.03 0.06 3.89
C ILE A 133 3.05 1.11 5.00
N TRP A 134 2.03 1.16 5.84
CA TRP A 134 1.93 2.15 6.91
C TRP A 134 2.44 1.63 8.26
N GLN A 135 1.99 0.46 8.69
CA GLN A 135 2.17 -0.07 10.04
C GLN A 135 3.20 -1.20 10.14
N GLY A 136 3.70 -1.70 9.02
CA GLY A 136 4.61 -2.84 8.99
C GLY A 136 5.83 -2.67 9.87
N ALA A 137 6.30 -3.79 10.42
CA ALA A 137 7.51 -3.86 11.23
C ALA A 137 8.41 -5.00 10.75
N ASP A 138 9.67 -4.70 10.48
CA ASP A 138 10.66 -5.66 9.98
C ASP A 138 10.91 -6.83 10.93
N ALA A 139 10.60 -6.66 12.21
CA ALA A 139 10.68 -7.72 13.21
C ALA A 139 9.58 -8.78 13.08
N VAL A 140 8.54 -8.52 12.32
CA VAL A 140 7.43 -9.45 12.06
C VAL A 140 7.71 -10.19 10.76
N GLU A 141 7.55 -11.51 10.78
CA GLU A 141 7.76 -12.34 9.58
C GLU A 141 6.73 -11.98 8.50
N GLY A 142 7.21 -11.75 7.29
CA GLY A 142 6.36 -11.35 6.17
C GLY A 142 6.10 -9.85 6.07
N GLU A 143 6.75 -9.03 6.88
CA GLU A 143 6.61 -7.57 6.87
C GLU A 143 7.94 -6.85 6.58
N TYR A 144 7.82 -5.59 6.21
CA TYR A 144 8.91 -4.61 6.12
C TYR A 144 8.55 -3.39 6.94
N ASN A 145 9.53 -2.54 7.27
CA ASN A 145 9.26 -1.31 8.02
C ASN A 145 8.35 -0.36 7.24
N GLY A 146 7.15 -0.18 7.78
CA GLY A 146 6.18 0.78 7.26
C GLY A 146 6.55 2.23 7.56
N PHE A 147 5.84 3.17 6.94
CA PHE A 147 6.13 4.59 7.11
C PHE A 147 6.00 5.07 8.58
N GLU A 148 5.08 4.51 9.35
CA GLU A 148 4.95 4.88 10.78
C GLU A 148 6.20 4.53 11.58
N ALA A 149 6.81 3.37 11.32
CA ALA A 149 8.04 2.95 11.97
C ALA A 149 9.24 3.78 11.51
N LEU A 150 9.31 4.09 10.19
CA LEU A 150 10.36 4.92 9.62
C LEU A 150 10.32 6.35 10.16
N PHE A 151 9.14 6.96 10.26
CA PHE A 151 9.00 8.30 10.81
C PHE A 151 9.29 8.36 12.30
N ALA A 152 8.93 7.33 13.07
CA ALA A 152 9.26 7.25 14.48
C ALA A 152 10.78 7.11 14.74
N ALA A 153 11.51 6.52 13.79
CA ALA A 153 12.97 6.37 13.86
C ALA A 153 13.75 7.61 13.39
N ASP A 154 13.13 8.48 12.62
CA ASP A 154 13.79 9.66 12.04
C ASP A 154 13.59 10.89 12.92
N ALA A 155 14.65 11.30 13.61
CA ALA A 155 14.65 12.48 14.47
C ALA A 155 14.42 13.82 13.73
N THR A 156 14.46 13.84 12.39
CA THR A 156 14.18 15.04 11.60
C THR A 156 12.70 15.25 11.31
N VAL A 157 11.86 14.25 11.59
CA VAL A 157 10.42 14.33 11.47
C VAL A 157 9.86 15.17 12.63
N ILE A 158 8.98 16.12 12.29
CA ILE A 158 8.32 16.96 13.30
C ILE A 158 7.17 16.15 13.91
N ASP A 159 7.33 15.78 15.16
CA ASP A 159 6.28 15.06 15.90
C ASP A 159 5.32 16.06 16.57
N VAL A 160 4.03 15.88 16.30
CA VAL A 160 2.95 16.75 16.79
C VAL A 160 2.10 15.96 17.77
N ALA A 161 2.20 16.29 19.04
CA ALA A 161 1.36 15.69 20.08
C ALA A 161 -0.12 16.06 19.86
N GLY A 162 -0.98 15.05 19.85
CA GLY A 162 -2.41 15.22 19.65
C GLY A 162 -3.23 14.10 20.29
N PHE A 163 -4.54 14.23 20.19
CA PHE A 163 -5.49 13.22 20.65
C PHE A 163 -6.11 12.50 19.44
N ALA A 164 -6.62 11.30 19.67
CA ALA A 164 -7.40 10.59 18.65
C ALA A 164 -8.58 11.47 18.18
N PRO A 165 -8.65 11.84 16.89
CA PRO A 165 -9.61 12.82 16.42
C PRO A 165 -11.03 12.25 16.43
N VAL A 166 -11.93 13.00 17.04
CA VAL A 166 -13.38 12.82 17.00
C VAL A 166 -14.03 13.99 16.27
N ALA A 167 -15.28 13.88 15.86
CA ALA A 167 -15.95 14.91 15.07
C ALA A 167 -15.86 16.33 15.66
N ALA A 168 -15.82 16.45 16.99
CA ALA A 168 -15.71 17.74 17.67
C ALA A 168 -14.29 18.34 17.66
N THR A 169 -13.26 17.53 17.57
CA THR A 169 -11.84 17.96 17.75
C THR A 169 -10.99 17.80 16.50
N VAL A 170 -11.45 17.04 15.49
CA VAL A 170 -10.67 16.70 14.30
C VAL A 170 -10.12 17.91 13.57
N GLN A 171 -10.90 18.98 13.41
CA GLN A 171 -10.42 20.19 12.73
C GLN A 171 -9.31 20.91 13.51
N ALA A 172 -9.39 20.88 14.85
CA ALA A 172 -8.35 21.46 15.68
C ALA A 172 -7.05 20.65 15.61
N GLU A 173 -7.16 19.31 15.60
CA GLU A 173 -5.99 18.44 15.45
C GLU A 173 -5.35 18.54 14.05
N MET A 174 -6.16 18.60 12.99
CA MET A 174 -5.67 18.83 11.62
C MET A 174 -4.96 20.18 11.50
N ARG A 175 -5.50 21.23 12.15
CA ARG A 175 -4.89 22.56 12.16
C ARG A 175 -3.53 22.57 12.86
N LYS A 176 -3.38 21.83 13.96
CA LYS A 176 -2.07 21.65 14.61
C LYS A 176 -1.04 21.01 13.68
N MET A 177 -1.45 19.98 12.92
CA MET A 177 -0.59 19.33 11.95
C MET A 177 -0.13 20.32 10.86
N ILE A 178 -1.05 21.08 10.28
CA ILE A 178 -0.73 22.03 9.23
C ILE A 178 0.12 23.19 9.76
N ALA A 179 -0.13 23.65 10.98
CA ALA A 179 0.66 24.71 11.61
C ALA A 179 2.11 24.29 11.88
N ALA A 180 2.38 22.99 12.01
CA ALA A 180 3.72 22.44 12.19
C ALA A 180 4.48 22.29 10.85
N VAL A 181 3.81 22.42 9.70
CA VAL A 181 4.45 22.32 8.38
C VAL A 181 5.36 23.53 8.15
N PRO A 182 6.63 23.33 7.79
CA PRO A 182 7.53 24.45 7.45
C PRO A 182 7.00 25.28 6.27
N ALA A 183 7.15 26.60 6.36
CA ALA A 183 6.68 27.51 5.32
C ALA A 183 7.29 27.23 3.92
N SER A 184 8.47 26.61 3.87
CA SER A 184 9.14 26.22 2.62
C SER A 184 8.42 25.08 1.87
N ILE A 185 7.60 24.30 2.58
CA ILE A 185 6.88 23.16 2.04
C ILE A 185 5.39 23.48 1.88
N TYR A 186 4.87 24.34 2.74
CA TYR A 186 3.47 24.75 2.68
C TYR A 186 3.15 25.44 1.34
N GLY A 187 2.07 25.00 0.71
CA GLY A 187 1.65 25.50 -0.61
C GLY A 187 2.26 24.76 -1.81
N LYS A 188 3.04 23.70 -1.58
CA LYS A 188 3.45 22.83 -2.69
C LYS A 188 2.31 21.91 -3.10
N GLU A 189 2.14 21.70 -4.40
CA GLU A 189 1.05 20.90 -4.99
C GLU A 189 1.09 19.43 -4.58
N ASP A 190 2.27 18.90 -4.26
CA ASP A 190 2.47 17.51 -3.87
C ASP A 190 2.36 17.26 -2.35
N LEU A 191 2.07 18.32 -1.58
CA LEU A 191 1.83 18.20 -0.14
C LEU A 191 0.45 17.63 0.11
N LYS A 192 0.38 16.54 0.87
CA LYS A 192 -0.87 15.88 1.24
C LYS A 192 -0.94 15.61 2.73
N LEU A 193 -2.15 15.68 3.27
CA LEU A 193 -2.47 15.26 4.63
C LEU A 193 -3.05 13.84 4.58
N TYR A 194 -2.22 12.85 4.92
CA TYR A 194 -2.61 11.46 5.00
C TYR A 194 -3.36 11.21 6.30
N VAL A 195 -4.55 10.68 6.20
CA VAL A 195 -5.41 10.43 7.36
C VAL A 195 -5.96 9.01 7.34
N SER A 196 -6.15 8.44 8.53
CA SER A 196 -6.83 7.15 8.64
C SER A 196 -8.32 7.27 8.27
N SER A 197 -8.93 6.16 7.91
CA SER A 197 -10.36 6.12 7.57
C SER A 197 -11.26 6.60 8.71
N SER A 198 -10.87 6.38 9.97
CA SER A 198 -11.58 6.86 11.14
C SER A 198 -11.53 8.40 11.25
N THR A 199 -10.34 8.98 11.06
CA THR A 199 -10.13 10.44 11.05
C THR A 199 -10.88 11.10 9.90
N TYR A 200 -10.85 10.49 8.72
CA TYR A 200 -11.59 11.00 7.56
C TYR A 200 -13.10 11.06 7.81
N ARG A 201 -13.66 9.98 8.38
CA ARG A 201 -15.09 9.94 8.76
C ARG A 201 -15.42 10.98 9.84
N ALA A 202 -14.54 11.17 10.84
CA ALA A 202 -14.71 12.20 11.86
C ALA A 202 -14.72 13.60 11.25
N TYR A 203 -13.86 13.85 10.25
CA TYR A 203 -13.81 15.11 9.52
C TYR A 203 -15.11 15.38 8.76
N ILE A 204 -15.63 14.42 8.00
CA ILE A 204 -16.93 14.55 7.31
C ILE A 204 -18.04 14.85 8.32
N SER A 205 -18.08 14.12 9.44
CA SER A 205 -19.07 14.37 10.49
C SER A 205 -18.94 15.77 11.09
N SER A 206 -17.71 16.30 11.24
CA SER A 206 -17.50 17.66 11.75
C SER A 206 -18.02 18.74 10.81
N LEU A 207 -17.93 18.53 9.51
CA LEU A 207 -18.49 19.45 8.51
C LEU A 207 -20.03 19.50 8.56
N SER A 208 -20.66 18.36 8.81
CA SER A 208 -22.10 18.27 8.99
C SER A 208 -22.56 19.00 10.26
N LEU A 209 -21.83 18.87 11.37
CA LEU A 209 -22.12 19.54 12.64
C LEU A 209 -21.96 21.06 12.57
N ALA A 210 -21.04 21.56 11.75
CA ALA A 210 -20.78 23.00 11.59
C ALA A 210 -21.86 23.77 10.79
N GLY A 211 -22.98 23.12 10.45
CA GLY A 211 -24.08 23.77 9.73
C GLY A 211 -23.82 24.03 8.25
N GLY A 212 -22.74 23.51 7.71
CA GLY A 212 -22.38 23.63 6.30
C GLY A 212 -22.99 22.56 5.37
N GLY A 213 -24.04 21.87 5.83
CA GLY A 213 -24.60 20.68 5.17
C GLY A 213 -24.97 20.83 3.70
N ASN A 214 -25.44 22.00 3.28
CA ASN A 214 -25.90 22.19 1.91
C ASN A 214 -24.77 22.35 0.87
N GLY A 215 -23.55 22.70 1.28
CA GLY A 215 -22.42 22.87 0.36
C GLY A 215 -21.62 21.59 0.15
N PHE A 216 -21.63 20.69 1.13
CA PHE A 216 -20.84 19.47 1.11
C PHE A 216 -21.55 18.32 0.38
N GLU A 217 -22.86 18.16 0.58
CA GLU A 217 -23.65 17.15 -0.12
C GLU A 217 -23.71 17.39 -1.63
N GLN A 218 -23.71 18.65 -2.07
CA GLN A 218 -23.69 18.97 -3.50
C GLN A 218 -22.34 18.73 -4.18
N ARG A 219 -21.21 18.81 -3.45
CA ARG A 219 -19.90 18.51 -4.00
C ARG A 219 -19.59 17.01 -3.99
N GLY A 220 -20.10 16.28 -3.02
CA GLY A 220 -19.84 14.86 -2.85
C GLY A 220 -20.62 13.92 -3.78
N ALA A 221 -21.68 14.39 -4.41
CA ALA A 221 -22.52 13.53 -5.25
C ALA A 221 -21.92 13.19 -6.63
N ASN A 222 -20.98 14.00 -7.13
CA ASN A 222 -20.38 13.81 -8.47
C ASN A 222 -18.85 13.73 -8.51
N GLN A 223 -18.17 13.94 -7.40
CA GLN A 223 -16.70 13.82 -7.32
C GLN A 223 -16.36 12.84 -6.21
N GLY A 224 -15.59 11.81 -6.55
CA GLY A 224 -15.19 10.78 -5.60
C GLY A 224 -14.54 11.37 -4.34
N PHE A 225 -14.44 10.57 -3.28
CA PHE A 225 -13.90 10.91 -1.96
C PHE A 225 -12.47 11.52 -1.94
N SER A 226 -11.87 11.82 -3.10
CA SER A 226 -10.47 12.22 -3.23
C SER A 226 -10.20 13.74 -3.21
N ASP A 227 -11.21 14.60 -3.26
CA ASP A 227 -11.00 16.03 -3.49
C ASP A 227 -11.27 16.92 -2.26
N LEU A 228 -11.18 16.36 -1.06
CA LEU A 228 -11.31 17.15 0.16
C LEU A 228 -10.01 17.86 0.48
N GLN A 229 -10.10 19.15 0.74
CA GLN A 229 -8.99 19.98 1.18
C GLN A 229 -9.25 20.55 2.58
N PHE A 230 -8.20 20.71 3.34
CA PHE A 230 -8.21 21.41 4.62
C PHE A 230 -7.09 22.46 4.63
N GLU A 231 -7.45 23.73 4.81
CA GLU A 231 -6.51 24.86 4.78
C GLU A 231 -5.56 24.85 3.56
N GLY A 232 -6.10 24.47 2.37
CA GLY A 232 -5.31 24.44 1.12
C GLY A 232 -4.43 23.20 0.93
N VAL A 233 -4.48 22.21 1.84
CA VAL A 233 -3.78 20.94 1.72
C VAL A 233 -4.76 19.83 1.40
N ASP A 234 -4.46 19.02 0.40
CA ASP A 234 -5.29 17.87 0.01
C ASP A 234 -5.32 16.80 1.09
N ILE A 235 -6.52 16.34 1.42
CA ILE A 235 -6.70 15.22 2.37
C ILE A 235 -6.68 13.92 1.59
N PHE A 236 -5.77 13.03 1.99
CA PHE A 236 -5.62 11.71 1.41
C PHE A 236 -6.01 10.63 2.41
N MET A 237 -7.04 9.85 2.10
CA MET A 237 -7.49 8.76 2.95
C MET A 237 -6.66 7.51 2.74
N CYS A 238 -6.01 7.02 3.80
CA CYS A 238 -5.24 5.77 3.83
C CYS A 238 -5.93 4.73 4.71
N ASN A 239 -6.29 3.61 4.12
CA ASN A 239 -6.94 2.53 4.87
C ASN A 239 -5.97 1.79 5.79
N GLY A 240 -4.69 1.73 5.41
CA GLY A 240 -3.66 1.06 6.19
C GLY A 240 -3.07 1.88 7.34
N LEU A 241 -3.34 3.19 7.42
CA LEU A 241 -2.82 4.03 8.49
C LEU A 241 -3.52 3.74 9.82
N SER A 242 -2.76 3.70 10.91
CA SER A 242 -3.27 3.46 12.27
C SER A 242 -4.38 4.43 12.63
N ALA A 243 -5.42 3.92 13.31
CA ALA A 243 -6.55 4.74 13.71
C ALA A 243 -6.12 5.93 14.56
N GLY A 244 -6.59 7.13 14.19
CA GLY A 244 -6.28 8.36 14.90
C GLY A 244 -4.92 8.98 14.57
N LYS A 245 -4.10 8.35 13.73
CA LYS A 245 -2.87 8.97 13.22
C LYS A 245 -3.14 9.81 11.97
N MET A 246 -2.32 10.82 11.82
CA MET A 246 -2.28 11.71 10.67
C MET A 246 -0.82 11.99 10.31
N ILE A 247 -0.53 12.10 9.03
CA ILE A 247 0.81 12.37 8.51
C ILE A 247 0.70 13.45 7.44
N CYS A 248 1.48 14.51 7.54
CA CYS A 248 1.57 15.53 6.51
C CYS A 248 2.92 15.40 5.79
N ALA A 249 2.88 15.02 4.52
CA ALA A 249 4.10 14.76 3.76
C ALA A 249 3.92 15.06 2.27
N GLN A 250 5.04 15.31 1.58
CA GLN A 250 5.06 15.41 0.12
C GLN A 250 5.05 14.02 -0.50
N THR A 251 4.18 13.80 -1.48
CA THR A 251 4.10 12.53 -2.23
C THR A 251 5.42 12.16 -2.90
N SER A 252 6.14 13.17 -3.38
CA SER A 252 7.45 13.00 -4.01
C SER A 252 8.56 12.56 -3.06
N ASN A 253 8.33 12.64 -1.74
CA ASN A 253 9.29 12.22 -0.71
C ASN A 253 8.96 10.84 -0.11
N LEU A 254 7.82 10.28 -0.45
CA LEU A 254 7.41 8.94 -0.04
C LEU A 254 7.69 7.94 -1.16
N TYR A 255 8.64 7.04 -0.94
CA TYR A 255 9.04 6.06 -1.94
C TYR A 255 8.62 4.65 -1.54
N PHE A 256 7.99 3.96 -2.47
CA PHE A 256 7.72 2.53 -2.38
C PHE A 256 8.50 1.80 -3.46
N GLY A 257 9.39 0.90 -3.05
CA GLY A 257 10.20 0.09 -3.96
C GLY A 257 9.55 -1.24 -4.26
N THR A 258 9.46 -1.59 -5.54
CA THR A 258 9.00 -2.92 -5.97
C THR A 258 10.02 -3.55 -6.92
N GLY A 259 10.07 -4.88 -6.92
CA GLY A 259 10.86 -5.65 -7.86
C GLY A 259 10.36 -5.53 -9.31
N LEU A 260 10.74 -6.47 -10.15
CA LEU A 260 10.30 -6.50 -11.56
C LEU A 260 8.79 -6.72 -11.64
N MET A 261 8.04 -5.74 -12.12
CA MET A 261 6.59 -5.85 -12.30
C MET A 261 6.19 -6.92 -13.33
N ASN A 262 7.08 -7.29 -14.22
CA ASN A 262 6.78 -8.17 -15.35
C ASN A 262 7.26 -9.62 -15.20
N ASP A 263 8.12 -9.95 -14.23
CA ASP A 263 8.90 -11.20 -14.27
C ASP A 263 8.63 -12.16 -13.10
N GLN A 264 7.82 -11.78 -12.12
CA GLN A 264 7.83 -12.48 -10.82
C GLN A 264 6.48 -13.00 -10.38
N ASN A 265 5.54 -13.02 -11.29
CA ASN A 265 4.17 -13.20 -10.90
C ASN A 265 3.74 -14.63 -11.21
N GLU A 266 4.48 -15.59 -10.69
CA GLU A 266 4.15 -16.99 -10.85
C GLU A 266 3.19 -17.43 -9.73
N VAL A 267 1.92 -17.54 -10.06
CA VAL A 267 0.94 -18.25 -9.24
C VAL A 267 0.86 -19.69 -9.74
N LYS A 268 1.32 -20.63 -8.91
CA LYS A 268 1.23 -22.06 -9.23
C LYS A 268 0.15 -22.72 -8.40
N VAL A 269 -0.70 -23.46 -9.08
CA VAL A 269 -1.68 -24.38 -8.46
C VAL A 269 -1.22 -25.78 -8.76
N LEU A 270 -0.80 -26.54 -7.74
CA LEU A 270 -0.30 -27.89 -7.88
C LEU A 270 -1.31 -28.88 -7.30
N ASP A 271 -1.82 -29.77 -8.14
CA ASP A 271 -2.59 -30.93 -7.68
C ASP A 271 -1.60 -32.02 -7.19
N MET A 272 -1.72 -32.37 -5.93
CA MET A 272 -0.82 -33.35 -5.32
C MET A 272 -1.23 -34.80 -5.61
N SER A 273 -2.40 -35.04 -6.21
CA SER A 273 -2.90 -36.40 -6.47
C SER A 273 -1.96 -37.23 -7.34
N GLU A 274 -1.21 -36.61 -8.24
CA GLU A 274 -0.22 -37.29 -9.09
C GLU A 274 1.18 -37.41 -8.47
N LEU A 275 1.48 -36.59 -7.47
CA LEU A 275 2.80 -36.56 -6.83
C LEU A 275 2.86 -37.47 -5.62
N ASP A 276 1.90 -37.40 -4.72
CA ASP A 276 1.87 -38.14 -3.46
C ASP A 276 0.56 -38.92 -3.24
N GLY A 277 -0.37 -38.90 -4.20
CA GLY A 277 -1.67 -39.56 -4.10
C GLY A 277 -2.65 -38.88 -3.14
N SER A 278 -2.31 -37.71 -2.59
CA SER A 278 -3.19 -36.97 -1.68
C SER A 278 -4.26 -36.17 -2.43
N GLN A 279 -5.37 -35.87 -1.76
CA GLN A 279 -6.43 -35.01 -2.29
C GLN A 279 -6.15 -33.51 -2.05
N ASN A 280 -4.90 -33.15 -1.89
CA ASN A 280 -4.49 -31.80 -1.59
C ASN A 280 -4.14 -31.02 -2.86
N VAL A 281 -4.52 -29.74 -2.87
CA VAL A 281 -4.11 -28.77 -3.88
C VAL A 281 -3.27 -27.70 -3.21
N ARG A 282 -2.07 -27.46 -3.70
CA ARG A 282 -1.16 -26.46 -3.18
C ARG A 282 -1.19 -25.22 -4.05
N PHE A 283 -1.34 -24.08 -3.40
CA PHE A 283 -1.25 -22.76 -4.02
C PHE A 283 0.07 -22.11 -3.59
N ILE A 284 0.83 -21.66 -4.56
CA ILE A 284 2.14 -21.02 -4.35
C ILE A 284 2.14 -19.70 -5.12
N MET A 285 2.39 -18.60 -4.39
CA MET A 285 2.56 -17.26 -4.95
C MET A 285 3.85 -16.67 -4.39
N ARG A 286 4.68 -16.08 -5.24
CA ARG A 286 5.96 -15.46 -4.88
C ARG A 286 6.09 -14.08 -5.49
#